data_729cc487135208e53aee99050f8e3955
#
_entry.id   729cc487135208e53aee99050f8e3955
#
_cell.length_a   1.000
_cell.length_b   1.000
_cell.length_c   1.000
_cell.angle_alpha   90.00
_cell.angle_beta   90.00
_cell.angle_gamma   90.00
#
_symmetry.space_group_name_H-M   'P 1'
#
loop_
_entity.id
_entity.type
_entity.pdbx_description
1 polymer ?
#
loop_
_entity_poly.entity_id
_entity_poly.type
_entity_poly.pdbx_seq_one_letter_code
_entity_poly.pdbx_strand_id
1 'polypeptide(L)'
;MAQAEVNIMTAGHVDHGKTTLVAALTGKWTSVHSEELKRGITIRLGYADFSVRKCPKCPAPKCYCIDDTCKQCGSKPEEVRKISFVDAPGHETLLATVIAASSIIDGALFVIAANEKCPQPQTMEHLMVLEAAKVKKVVVAQNKVDLITREQAIAHYKQIKEFLRDTPYADAEIVPTAANSKLNLDALIEAIERNIPTPKRDLTKEPLMYAARSFDVNKPGTPVSKLAGGVIGGSILQGTLRVGDEIEILPGALHVKKEKETYSPLHTRIISLNAGGEELKEAHPGGLIGVGTELDPALTHADALVGSVIAKPGTLPPIRGELTVEAQPLARRLEKVTEDFGANEPLVLGIGTATTVGFVTSHKKNKLELLLKKPLSVKAGDVLAVMRRTQNRWHLYGTAKVL
;
A
#
# COMPACT_ATOMS: atom_id res chain seq x y z
N MET A 1 -16.05 -15.40 3.99
CA MET A 1 -16.01 -14.32 2.93
C MET A 1 -14.78 -14.54 2.07
N ALA A 2 -14.91 -14.55 0.73
CA ALA A 2 -13.76 -14.80 -0.15
C ALA A 2 -12.80 -13.59 -0.20
N GLN A 3 -13.34 -12.39 -0.33
CA GLN A 3 -12.61 -11.15 -0.52
C GLN A 3 -12.44 -10.37 0.81
N ALA A 4 -11.27 -9.73 1.00
CA ALA A 4 -11.05 -8.81 2.11
C ALA A 4 -11.81 -7.48 1.88
N GLU A 5 -12.26 -6.86 2.97
CA GLU A 5 -13.07 -5.64 2.96
C GLU A 5 -12.25 -4.38 3.23
N VAL A 6 -11.06 -4.56 3.80
CA VAL A 6 -10.20 -3.47 4.31
C VAL A 6 -8.75 -3.75 3.96
N ASN A 7 -8.04 -2.73 3.50
CA ASN A 7 -6.60 -2.75 3.30
C ASN A 7 -5.88 -2.02 4.43
N ILE A 8 -5.01 -2.71 5.15
CA ILE A 8 -4.21 -2.13 6.24
C ILE A 8 -2.73 -2.23 5.89
N MET A 9 -2.05 -1.09 5.76
CA MET A 9 -0.61 -1.05 5.50
C MET A 9 0.16 -1.16 6.80
N THR A 10 1.24 -1.97 6.81
CA THR A 10 2.24 -1.87 7.86
C THR A 10 3.18 -0.71 7.60
N ALA A 11 3.47 0.10 8.60
CA ALA A 11 4.38 1.22 8.54
C ALA A 11 5.37 1.16 9.71
N GLY A 12 6.57 1.74 9.57
CA GLY A 12 7.58 1.77 10.63
C GLY A 12 8.99 1.44 10.13
N HIS A 13 9.97 1.62 10.99
CA HIS A 13 11.40 1.43 10.69
C HIS A 13 11.74 0.00 10.25
N VAL A 14 12.89 -0.19 9.58
CA VAL A 14 13.47 -1.52 9.35
C VAL A 14 13.66 -2.22 10.70
N ASP A 15 13.53 -3.53 10.72
CA ASP A 15 13.68 -4.38 11.90
C ASP A 15 12.70 -4.13 13.06
N HIS A 16 11.73 -3.25 12.93
CA HIS A 16 10.66 -3.10 13.93
C HIS A 16 9.68 -4.28 13.97
N GLY A 17 9.79 -5.24 13.04
CA GLY A 17 9.03 -6.49 13.03
C GLY A 17 7.69 -6.41 12.31
N LYS A 18 7.56 -5.54 11.29
CA LYS A 18 6.35 -5.42 10.45
C LYS A 18 5.95 -6.74 9.81
N THR A 19 6.85 -7.33 9.03
CA THR A 19 6.65 -8.63 8.36
C THR A 19 6.39 -9.77 9.35
N THR A 20 7.13 -9.77 10.48
CA THR A 20 6.93 -10.76 11.55
C THR A 20 5.55 -10.65 12.18
N LEU A 21 5.07 -9.41 12.38
CA LEU A 21 3.73 -9.18 12.95
C LEU A 21 2.62 -9.60 11.98
N VAL A 22 2.77 -9.30 10.68
CA VAL A 22 1.86 -9.80 9.64
C VAL A 22 1.86 -11.32 9.63
N ALA A 23 3.03 -11.96 9.64
CA ALA A 23 3.13 -13.41 9.67
C ALA A 23 2.51 -14.02 10.94
N ALA A 24 2.67 -13.37 12.10
CA ALA A 24 2.07 -13.84 13.35
C ALA A 24 0.53 -13.78 13.33
N LEU A 25 -0.06 -12.80 12.64
CA LEU A 25 -1.50 -12.66 12.48
C LEU A 25 -2.07 -13.59 11.40
N THR A 26 -1.41 -13.65 10.23
CA THR A 26 -1.95 -14.28 9.02
C THR A 26 -1.47 -15.73 8.80
N GLY A 27 -0.40 -16.14 9.48
CA GLY A 27 0.29 -17.39 9.21
C GLY A 27 1.12 -17.40 7.90
N LYS A 28 1.20 -16.27 7.18
CA LYS A 28 1.92 -16.13 5.90
C LYS A 28 3.10 -15.19 6.01
N TRP A 29 4.26 -15.62 5.54
CA TRP A 29 5.43 -14.76 5.40
C TRP A 29 5.36 -14.01 4.07
N THR A 30 5.38 -12.68 4.12
CA THR A 30 5.15 -11.82 2.94
C THR A 30 6.40 -11.56 2.11
N SER A 31 7.60 -11.65 2.71
CA SER A 31 8.89 -11.47 2.03
C SER A 31 9.37 -12.80 1.46
N VAL A 32 9.03 -13.08 0.19
CA VAL A 32 9.30 -14.39 -0.46
C VAL A 32 10.34 -14.32 -1.58
N HIS A 33 10.79 -13.12 -1.98
CA HIS A 33 11.78 -12.96 -3.04
C HIS A 33 13.18 -13.34 -2.56
N SER A 34 13.97 -13.95 -3.45
CA SER A 34 15.33 -14.41 -3.12
C SER A 34 16.26 -13.30 -2.62
N GLU A 35 16.11 -12.07 -3.13
CA GLU A 35 16.87 -10.91 -2.64
C GLU A 35 16.42 -10.45 -1.25
N GLU A 36 15.13 -10.50 -0.96
CA GLU A 36 14.58 -10.17 0.36
C GLU A 36 15.07 -11.16 1.42
N LEU A 37 15.03 -12.46 1.08
CA LEU A 37 15.54 -13.53 1.95
C LEU A 37 17.04 -13.42 2.21
N LYS A 38 17.82 -13.02 1.19
CA LYS A 38 19.29 -12.83 1.33
C LYS A 38 19.64 -11.61 2.17
N ARG A 39 18.88 -10.53 2.06
CA ARG A 39 19.15 -9.26 2.74
C ARG A 39 18.42 -9.11 4.07
N GLY A 40 17.44 -9.97 4.36
CA GLY A 40 16.60 -9.91 5.55
C GLY A 40 15.68 -8.70 5.61
N ILE A 41 15.39 -8.05 4.46
CA ILE A 41 14.54 -6.84 4.38
C ILE A 41 13.46 -7.02 3.32
N THR A 42 12.29 -6.43 3.55
CA THR A 42 11.21 -6.35 2.55
C THR A 42 11.58 -5.31 1.50
N ILE A 43 11.55 -5.67 0.23
CA ILE A 43 11.89 -4.80 -0.92
C ILE A 43 10.62 -4.44 -1.70
N ARG A 44 9.76 -5.42 -1.94
CA ARG A 44 8.49 -5.26 -2.63
C ARG A 44 7.33 -5.23 -1.64
N LEU A 45 6.19 -4.72 -2.09
CA LEU A 45 4.97 -4.82 -1.30
C LEU A 45 4.59 -6.30 -1.14
N GLY A 46 4.50 -6.74 0.10
CA GLY A 46 3.97 -8.04 0.46
C GLY A 46 2.47 -7.96 0.75
N TYR A 47 1.76 -9.04 0.51
CA TYR A 47 0.30 -9.07 0.72
C TYR A 47 -0.11 -10.34 1.45
N ALA A 48 -0.92 -10.19 2.48
CA ALA A 48 -1.46 -11.32 3.22
C ALA A 48 -2.86 -11.01 3.75
N ASP A 49 -3.82 -11.88 3.45
CA ASP A 49 -5.17 -11.79 3.97
C ASP A 49 -5.27 -12.43 5.35
N PHE A 50 -6.06 -11.82 6.20
CA PHE A 50 -6.35 -12.24 7.57
C PHE A 50 -7.86 -12.27 7.81
N SER A 51 -8.37 -13.44 8.19
CA SER A 51 -9.75 -13.58 8.66
C SER A 51 -9.82 -13.25 10.14
N VAL A 52 -10.46 -12.15 10.47
CA VAL A 52 -10.76 -11.79 11.86
C VAL A 52 -11.81 -12.76 12.39
N ARG A 53 -11.47 -13.48 13.45
CA ARG A 53 -12.33 -14.48 14.07
C ARG A 53 -12.66 -14.07 15.51
N LYS A 54 -13.91 -14.24 15.88
CA LYS A 54 -14.41 -13.89 17.20
C LYS A 54 -15.12 -15.07 17.85
N CYS A 55 -14.68 -15.43 19.04
CA CYS A 55 -15.36 -16.44 19.86
C CYS A 55 -16.65 -15.85 20.45
N PRO A 56 -17.82 -16.49 20.26
CA PRO A 56 -19.10 -15.98 20.77
C PRO A 56 -19.24 -16.08 22.30
N LYS A 57 -18.39 -16.90 22.95
CA LYS A 57 -18.50 -17.19 24.39
C LYS A 57 -17.55 -16.41 25.30
N CYS A 58 -16.50 -15.80 24.73
CA CYS A 58 -15.47 -15.12 25.51
C CYS A 58 -15.62 -13.60 25.43
N PRO A 59 -15.26 -12.86 26.50
CA PRO A 59 -15.23 -11.40 26.46
C PRO A 59 -14.02 -10.89 25.68
N ALA A 60 -14.12 -9.66 25.15
CA ALA A 60 -13.00 -8.94 24.56
C ALA A 60 -11.92 -8.60 25.61
N PRO A 61 -10.64 -8.55 25.25
CA PRO A 61 -10.04 -8.86 23.94
C PRO A 61 -9.91 -10.37 23.67
N LYS A 62 -10.08 -11.24 24.67
CA LYS A 62 -9.81 -12.68 24.62
C LYS A 62 -10.70 -13.47 23.66
N CYS A 63 -11.79 -12.85 23.17
CA CYS A 63 -12.63 -13.43 22.12
C CYS A 63 -11.99 -13.41 20.74
N TYR A 64 -11.00 -12.55 20.47
CA TYR A 64 -10.34 -12.48 19.17
C TYR A 64 -9.33 -13.60 19.02
N CYS A 65 -9.50 -14.41 17.98
CA CYS A 65 -8.73 -15.62 17.76
C CYS A 65 -7.96 -15.54 16.44
N ILE A 66 -6.68 -15.95 16.46
CA ILE A 66 -5.85 -16.17 15.29
C ILE A 66 -6.08 -17.58 14.74
N ASP A 67 -6.20 -18.53 15.65
CA ASP A 67 -6.35 -19.96 15.36
C ASP A 67 -7.83 -20.35 15.15
N ASP A 68 -8.08 -21.53 14.58
CA ASP A 68 -9.44 -22.05 14.33
C ASP A 68 -10.15 -22.51 15.62
N THR A 69 -9.49 -22.39 16.77
CA THR A 69 -10.01 -22.77 18.08
C THR A 69 -9.70 -21.67 19.08
N CYS A 70 -10.69 -21.26 19.87
CA CYS A 70 -10.53 -20.28 20.95
C CYS A 70 -9.67 -20.88 22.08
N LYS A 71 -8.54 -20.23 22.37
CA LYS A 71 -7.60 -20.67 23.42
C LYS A 71 -8.20 -20.59 24.83
N GLN A 72 -9.25 -19.77 25.03
CA GLN A 72 -9.87 -19.58 26.35
C GLN A 72 -10.89 -20.68 26.67
N CYS A 73 -11.71 -21.09 25.72
CA CYS A 73 -12.84 -21.97 25.98
C CYS A 73 -12.95 -23.18 25.03
N GLY A 74 -12.01 -23.34 24.08
CA GLY A 74 -12.02 -24.44 23.12
C GLY A 74 -13.12 -24.37 22.04
N SER A 75 -13.99 -23.34 22.07
CA SER A 75 -15.06 -23.19 21.08
C SER A 75 -14.51 -22.77 19.72
N LYS A 76 -15.21 -23.12 18.64
CA LYS A 76 -14.91 -22.64 17.29
C LYS A 76 -15.30 -21.17 17.18
N PRO A 77 -14.36 -20.26 16.81
CA PRO A 77 -14.68 -18.87 16.58
C PRO A 77 -15.36 -18.67 15.21
N GLU A 78 -16.14 -17.61 15.08
CA GLU A 78 -16.83 -17.22 13.87
C GLU A 78 -16.02 -16.15 13.11
N GLU A 79 -15.95 -16.23 11.78
CA GLU A 79 -15.34 -15.20 10.95
C GLU A 79 -16.24 -13.95 10.94
N VAL A 80 -15.67 -12.80 11.33
CA VAL A 80 -16.39 -11.53 11.42
C VAL A 80 -16.19 -10.72 10.15
N ARG A 81 -14.93 -10.59 9.71
CA ARG A 81 -14.54 -9.95 8.45
C ARG A 81 -13.16 -10.40 8.01
N LYS A 82 -12.79 -10.04 6.78
CA LYS A 82 -11.45 -10.30 6.24
C LYS A 82 -10.70 -8.99 5.98
N ILE A 83 -9.45 -8.94 6.40
CA ILE A 83 -8.52 -7.81 6.24
C ILE A 83 -7.40 -8.24 5.30
N SER A 84 -6.99 -7.36 4.39
CA SER A 84 -5.77 -7.53 3.61
C SER A 84 -4.66 -6.65 4.19
N PHE A 85 -3.57 -7.26 4.65
CA PHE A 85 -2.37 -6.54 5.05
C PHE A 85 -1.50 -6.26 3.83
N VAL A 86 -1.09 -5.00 3.69
CA VAL A 86 -0.11 -4.53 2.72
C VAL A 86 1.19 -4.31 3.50
N ASP A 87 2.11 -5.27 3.42
CA ASP A 87 3.38 -5.22 4.13
C ASP A 87 4.38 -4.35 3.35
N ALA A 88 4.62 -3.14 3.87
CA ALA A 88 5.43 -2.14 3.21
C ALA A 88 6.90 -2.25 3.63
N PRO A 89 7.85 -2.03 2.68
CA PRO A 89 9.26 -1.98 2.99
C PRO A 89 9.56 -0.85 3.97
N GLY A 90 10.49 -1.09 4.91
CA GLY A 90 10.88 -0.10 5.92
C GLY A 90 12.09 0.77 5.53
N HIS A 91 12.77 0.44 4.43
CA HIS A 91 14.02 1.08 4.05
C HIS A 91 13.80 2.40 3.30
N GLU A 92 14.59 3.44 3.62
CA GLU A 92 14.47 4.79 3.04
C GLU A 92 14.50 4.84 1.50
N THR A 93 15.30 3.97 0.86
CA THR A 93 15.37 3.91 -0.62
C THR A 93 14.08 3.41 -1.28
N LEU A 94 13.17 2.84 -0.50
CA LEU A 94 11.91 2.26 -0.97
C LEU A 94 10.68 3.13 -0.60
N LEU A 95 10.91 4.35 -0.14
CA LEU A 95 9.86 5.28 0.27
C LEU A 95 8.83 5.56 -0.85
N ALA A 96 9.29 5.61 -2.11
CA ALA A 96 8.39 5.74 -3.26
C ALA A 96 7.38 4.57 -3.37
N THR A 97 7.81 3.35 -3.02
CA THR A 97 6.93 2.17 -2.98
C THR A 97 5.89 2.29 -1.86
N VAL A 98 6.29 2.82 -0.71
CA VAL A 98 5.37 3.06 0.43
C VAL A 98 4.31 4.11 0.06
N ILE A 99 4.75 5.19 -0.62
CA ILE A 99 3.85 6.24 -1.13
C ILE A 99 2.84 5.64 -2.13
N ALA A 100 3.31 4.83 -3.08
CA ALA A 100 2.43 4.17 -4.03
C ALA A 100 1.41 3.24 -3.32
N ALA A 101 1.85 2.48 -2.31
CA ALA A 101 0.97 1.63 -1.53
C ALA A 101 -0.10 2.43 -0.76
N SER A 102 0.24 3.64 -0.29
CA SER A 102 -0.64 4.43 0.57
C SER A 102 -1.97 4.83 -0.08
N SER A 103 -2.06 4.76 -1.41
CA SER A 103 -3.29 5.11 -2.15
C SER A 103 -4.37 4.03 -2.16
N ILE A 104 -4.00 2.79 -1.85
CA ILE A 104 -4.92 1.65 -1.86
C ILE A 104 -5.30 1.17 -0.45
N ILE A 105 -4.87 1.89 0.60
CA ILE A 105 -5.09 1.51 2.00
C ILE A 105 -6.21 2.32 2.67
N ASP A 106 -6.83 1.71 3.65
CA ASP A 106 -7.91 2.28 4.45
C ASP A 106 -7.44 2.70 5.84
N GLY A 107 -6.36 2.09 6.31
CA GLY A 107 -5.73 2.36 7.58
C GLY A 107 -4.32 1.85 7.63
N ALA A 108 -3.62 2.13 8.72
CA ALA A 108 -2.26 1.68 8.93
C ALA A 108 -2.05 1.05 10.31
N LEU A 109 -1.24 0.01 10.33
CA LEU A 109 -0.65 -0.58 11.53
C LEU A 109 0.78 -0.05 11.65
N PHE A 110 1.00 0.91 12.56
CA PHE A 110 2.27 1.56 12.75
C PHE A 110 3.09 0.79 13.79
N VAL A 111 4.13 0.09 13.34
CA VAL A 111 4.93 -0.82 14.16
C VAL A 111 6.20 -0.12 14.65
N ILE A 112 6.36 -0.04 15.98
CA ILE A 112 7.51 0.61 16.64
C ILE A 112 8.12 -0.38 17.62
N ALA A 113 9.40 -0.69 17.48
CA ALA A 113 10.09 -1.62 18.35
C ALA A 113 10.39 -0.98 19.71
N ALA A 114 10.00 -1.65 20.79
CA ALA A 114 10.10 -1.14 22.16
C ALA A 114 11.53 -1.11 22.71
N ASN A 115 12.43 -1.90 22.14
CA ASN A 115 13.85 -1.97 22.50
C ASN A 115 14.71 -0.89 21.85
N GLU A 116 14.12 0.03 21.09
CA GLU A 116 14.79 1.13 20.43
C GLU A 116 14.18 2.48 20.82
N LYS A 117 14.95 3.56 20.71
CA LYS A 117 14.44 4.92 20.97
C LYS A 117 13.41 5.33 19.94
N CYS A 118 12.32 5.92 20.34
CA CYS A 118 11.29 6.48 19.46
C CYS A 118 11.40 8.02 19.41
N PRO A 119 11.34 8.63 18.18
CA PRO A 119 11.30 7.98 16.87
C PRO A 119 12.69 7.62 16.31
N GLN A 120 12.73 6.62 15.42
CA GLN A 120 13.82 6.38 14.50
C GLN A 120 13.62 7.21 13.21
N PRO A 121 14.67 7.50 12.39
CA PRO A 121 14.53 8.31 11.17
C PRO A 121 13.43 7.81 10.21
N GLN A 122 13.42 6.52 9.87
CA GLN A 122 12.42 5.96 8.98
C GLN A 122 11.03 5.87 9.63
N THR A 123 10.94 5.81 10.98
CA THR A 123 9.66 5.95 11.68
C THR A 123 9.03 7.31 11.39
N MET A 124 9.87 8.38 11.41
CA MET A 124 9.43 9.72 11.05
C MET A 124 8.98 9.80 9.59
N GLU A 125 9.75 9.25 8.66
CA GLU A 125 9.42 9.24 7.22
C GLU A 125 8.10 8.52 6.93
N HIS A 126 7.88 7.34 7.54
CA HIS A 126 6.62 6.62 7.39
C HIS A 126 5.44 7.39 7.96
N LEU A 127 5.60 8.09 9.09
CA LEU A 127 4.58 8.98 9.62
C LEU A 127 4.22 10.09 8.62
N MET A 128 5.23 10.74 8.03
CA MET A 128 5.04 11.78 7.01
C MET A 128 4.31 11.25 5.77
N VAL A 129 4.58 10.00 5.34
CA VAL A 129 3.85 9.37 4.24
C VAL A 129 2.39 9.15 4.60
N LEU A 130 2.09 8.66 5.80
CA LEU A 130 0.70 8.48 6.26
C LEU A 130 -0.05 9.82 6.32
N GLU A 131 0.61 10.90 6.76
CA GLU A 131 0.06 12.26 6.75
C GLU A 131 -0.20 12.77 5.33
N ALA A 132 0.78 12.65 4.43
CA ALA A 132 0.68 13.07 3.03
C ALA A 132 -0.43 12.31 2.28
N ALA A 133 -0.56 11.02 2.55
CA ALA A 133 -1.61 10.15 2.01
C ALA A 133 -2.98 10.36 2.67
N LYS A 134 -3.06 11.22 3.70
CA LYS A 134 -4.28 11.50 4.47
C LYS A 134 -4.91 10.25 5.07
N VAL A 135 -4.10 9.28 5.48
CA VAL A 135 -4.57 8.06 6.17
C VAL A 135 -5.12 8.48 7.52
N LYS A 136 -6.40 8.28 7.75
CA LYS A 136 -7.08 8.76 8.97
C LYS A 136 -7.07 7.77 10.13
N LYS A 137 -6.91 6.49 9.82
CA LYS A 137 -7.08 5.39 10.77
C LYS A 137 -5.74 4.70 11.01
N VAL A 138 -5.20 4.86 12.21
CA VAL A 138 -3.89 4.30 12.60
C VAL A 138 -4.02 3.62 13.95
N VAL A 139 -3.47 2.40 14.04
CA VAL A 139 -3.23 1.69 15.29
C VAL A 139 -1.72 1.51 15.42
N VAL A 140 -1.18 1.71 16.63
CA VAL A 140 0.25 1.56 16.90
C VAL A 140 0.51 0.24 17.62
N ALA A 141 1.36 -0.60 17.06
CA ALA A 141 1.91 -1.75 17.72
C ALA A 141 3.26 -1.39 18.35
N GLN A 142 3.32 -1.29 19.68
CA GLN A 142 4.58 -1.23 20.42
C GLN A 142 5.14 -2.65 20.51
N ASN A 143 5.90 -3.02 19.48
CA ASN A 143 6.35 -4.40 19.29
C ASN A 143 7.65 -4.71 20.04
N LYS A 144 7.98 -6.00 20.18
CA LYS A 144 9.18 -6.51 20.88
C LYS A 144 9.23 -6.17 22.35
N VAL A 145 8.06 -6.06 23.02
CA VAL A 145 8.02 -5.78 24.48
C VAL A 145 8.60 -6.90 25.33
N ASP A 146 8.77 -8.09 24.76
CA ASP A 146 9.43 -9.25 25.37
C ASP A 146 10.95 -9.08 25.56
N LEU A 147 11.56 -8.08 24.89
CA LEU A 147 13.01 -7.79 25.00
C LEU A 147 13.35 -6.76 26.06
N ILE A 148 12.36 -6.20 26.75
CA ILE A 148 12.56 -5.10 27.69
C ILE A 148 11.76 -5.31 29.00
N THR A 149 12.10 -4.56 30.04
CA THR A 149 11.34 -4.60 31.30
C THR A 149 10.03 -3.82 31.18
N ARG A 150 9.11 -4.04 32.13
CA ARG A 150 7.83 -3.32 32.20
C ARG A 150 8.03 -1.80 32.32
N GLU A 151 9.00 -1.37 33.13
CA GLU A 151 9.33 0.04 33.33
C GLU A 151 9.84 0.68 32.04
N GLN A 152 10.70 -0.01 31.30
CA GLN A 152 11.18 0.42 29.98
C GLN A 152 10.04 0.50 28.97
N ALA A 153 9.11 -0.47 28.98
CA ALA A 153 7.94 -0.45 28.10
C ALA A 153 7.04 0.77 28.37
N ILE A 154 6.81 1.11 29.65
CA ILE A 154 6.04 2.30 30.03
C ILE A 154 6.76 3.59 29.61
N ALA A 155 8.08 3.67 29.79
CA ALA A 155 8.88 4.82 29.37
C ALA A 155 8.84 4.99 27.85
N HIS A 156 8.97 3.91 27.10
CA HIS A 156 8.88 3.92 25.64
C HIS A 156 7.46 4.27 25.13
N TYR A 157 6.41 3.80 25.80
CA TYR A 157 5.04 4.21 25.52
C TYR A 157 4.88 5.74 25.58
N LYS A 158 5.48 6.38 26.60
CA LYS A 158 5.47 7.85 26.73
C LYS A 158 6.22 8.52 25.56
N GLN A 159 7.34 7.94 25.09
CA GLN A 159 8.05 8.44 23.91
C GLN A 159 7.16 8.38 22.64
N ILE A 160 6.42 7.28 22.45
CA ILE A 160 5.49 7.17 21.31
C ILE A 160 4.39 8.24 21.42
N LYS A 161 3.79 8.42 22.59
CA LYS A 161 2.77 9.46 22.81
C LYS A 161 3.30 10.86 22.53
N GLU A 162 4.49 11.18 22.99
CA GLU A 162 5.16 12.45 22.74
C GLU A 162 5.44 12.66 21.24
N PHE A 163 5.93 11.61 20.54
CA PHE A 163 6.17 11.63 19.11
C PHE A 163 4.92 11.90 18.28
N LEU A 164 3.77 11.36 18.69
CA LEU A 164 2.50 11.50 17.99
C LEU A 164 1.70 12.75 18.41
N ARG A 165 2.06 13.45 19.50
CA ARG A 165 1.26 14.50 20.12
C ARG A 165 0.79 15.59 19.16
N ASP A 166 1.68 16.10 18.31
CA ASP A 166 1.37 17.17 17.38
C ASP A 166 1.10 16.66 15.96
N THR A 167 0.52 15.47 15.84
CA THR A 167 0.18 14.81 14.58
C THR A 167 -1.32 14.52 14.53
N PRO A 168 -1.87 14.23 13.36
CA PRO A 168 -3.25 13.74 13.24
C PRO A 168 -3.51 12.42 14.00
N TYR A 169 -2.46 11.79 14.53
CA TYR A 169 -2.51 10.48 15.19
C TYR A 169 -2.26 10.56 16.71
N ALA A 170 -2.39 11.74 17.33
CA ALA A 170 -2.20 11.93 18.77
C ALA A 170 -3.04 10.96 19.62
N ASP A 171 -4.24 10.65 19.16
CA ASP A 171 -5.19 9.76 19.83
C ASP A 171 -5.09 8.30 19.37
N ALA A 172 -4.10 7.95 18.53
CA ALA A 172 -3.92 6.58 18.08
C ALA A 172 -3.73 5.64 19.27
N GLU A 173 -4.45 4.52 19.22
CA GLU A 173 -4.32 3.48 20.24
C GLU A 173 -3.00 2.75 20.10
N ILE A 174 -2.27 2.60 21.23
CA ILE A 174 -0.98 1.95 21.29
C ILE A 174 -1.14 0.62 22.02
N VAL A 175 -0.86 -0.48 21.34
CA VAL A 175 -0.97 -1.83 21.90
C VAL A 175 0.43 -2.43 22.07
N PRO A 176 0.86 -2.78 23.29
CA PRO A 176 2.12 -3.48 23.52
C PRO A 176 2.01 -4.92 23.02
N THR A 177 2.92 -5.33 22.13
CA THR A 177 2.91 -6.64 21.46
C THR A 177 4.29 -7.27 21.45
N ALA A 178 4.33 -8.60 21.29
CA ALA A 178 5.52 -9.33 20.91
C ALA A 178 5.14 -10.34 19.82
N ALA A 179 5.47 -10.03 18.57
CA ALA A 179 5.06 -10.80 17.40
C ALA A 179 5.59 -12.25 17.44
N ASN A 180 6.84 -12.45 17.86
CA ASN A 180 7.47 -13.77 17.92
C ASN A 180 6.79 -14.71 18.92
N SER A 181 6.40 -14.20 20.09
CA SER A 181 5.71 -14.95 21.13
C SER A 181 4.18 -14.88 21.02
N LYS A 182 3.65 -14.19 19.99
CA LYS A 182 2.20 -13.95 19.80
C LYS A 182 1.52 -13.28 21.00
N LEU A 183 2.27 -12.47 21.77
CA LEU A 183 1.76 -11.78 22.95
C LEU A 183 0.85 -10.62 22.53
N ASN A 184 -0.33 -10.51 23.19
CA ASN A 184 -1.33 -9.46 23.02
C ASN A 184 -1.86 -9.27 21.59
N LEU A 185 -1.76 -10.29 20.72
CA LEU A 185 -2.31 -10.19 19.36
C LEU A 185 -3.85 -10.14 19.36
N ASP A 186 -4.50 -10.71 20.37
CA ASP A 186 -5.93 -10.57 20.61
C ASP A 186 -6.34 -9.13 20.86
N ALA A 187 -5.61 -8.42 21.73
CA ALA A 187 -5.81 -7.00 22.00
C ALA A 187 -5.49 -6.12 20.77
N LEU A 188 -4.47 -6.50 19.99
CA LEU A 188 -4.15 -5.79 18.74
C LEU A 188 -5.28 -5.95 17.71
N ILE A 189 -5.85 -7.14 17.56
CA ILE A 189 -6.99 -7.38 16.67
C ILE A 189 -8.20 -6.56 17.14
N GLU A 190 -8.48 -6.52 18.46
CA GLU A 190 -9.55 -5.67 19.00
C GLU A 190 -9.34 -4.19 18.66
N ALA A 191 -8.12 -3.68 18.84
CA ALA A 191 -7.78 -2.30 18.52
C ALA A 191 -7.97 -2.00 17.03
N ILE A 192 -7.58 -2.92 16.14
CA ILE A 192 -7.81 -2.81 14.69
C ILE A 192 -9.30 -2.78 14.39
N GLU A 193 -10.09 -3.68 14.98
CA GLU A 193 -11.54 -3.74 14.76
C GLU A 193 -12.26 -2.44 15.19
N ARG A 194 -11.84 -1.86 16.30
CA ARG A 194 -12.41 -0.64 16.84
C ARG A 194 -12.02 0.61 16.05
N ASN A 195 -10.76 0.72 15.65
CA ASN A 195 -10.21 1.96 15.09
C ASN A 195 -10.17 1.99 13.56
N ILE A 196 -10.16 0.82 12.89
CA ILE A 196 -10.10 0.70 11.43
C ILE A 196 -11.33 -0.07 10.93
N PRO A 197 -12.54 0.50 11.01
CA PRO A 197 -13.75 -0.14 10.52
C PRO A 197 -13.73 -0.26 8.99
N THR A 198 -14.52 -1.18 8.44
CA THR A 198 -14.74 -1.32 7.00
C THR A 198 -15.32 -0.01 6.44
N PRO A 199 -14.64 0.63 5.46
CA PRO A 199 -15.13 1.86 4.87
C PRO A 199 -16.42 1.63 4.08
N LYS A 200 -17.29 2.63 4.10
CA LYS A 200 -18.45 2.62 3.21
C LYS A 200 -17.97 2.86 1.77
N ARG A 201 -18.20 1.90 0.90
CA ARG A 201 -17.84 1.94 -0.52
C ARG A 201 -19.03 2.27 -1.38
N ASP A 202 -18.81 3.05 -2.43
CA ASP A 202 -19.84 3.34 -3.44
C ASP A 202 -19.71 2.32 -4.57
N LEU A 203 -20.56 1.31 -4.54
CA LEU A 203 -20.60 0.24 -5.54
C LEU A 203 -21.35 0.64 -6.82
N THR A 204 -22.05 1.78 -6.80
CA THR A 204 -22.87 2.26 -7.94
C THR A 204 -22.04 3.07 -8.94
N LYS A 205 -20.86 3.54 -8.53
CA LYS A 205 -19.94 4.25 -9.41
C LYS A 205 -19.32 3.33 -10.45
N GLU A 206 -18.84 3.93 -11.54
CA GLU A 206 -18.00 3.22 -12.51
C GLU A 206 -16.76 2.63 -11.82
N PRO A 207 -16.37 1.39 -12.14
CA PRO A 207 -15.26 0.72 -11.48
C PRO A 207 -13.95 1.46 -11.72
N LEU A 208 -13.15 1.56 -10.66
CA LEU A 208 -11.80 2.11 -10.70
C LEU A 208 -10.88 1.22 -9.87
N MET A 209 -9.82 0.70 -10.50
CA MET A 209 -8.83 -0.15 -9.86
C MET A 209 -7.42 0.38 -10.14
N TYR A 210 -6.54 0.31 -9.15
CA TYR A 210 -5.11 0.56 -9.31
C TYR A 210 -4.33 -0.75 -9.38
N ALA A 211 -3.49 -0.88 -10.42
CA ALA A 211 -2.60 -2.02 -10.60
C ALA A 211 -1.39 -1.91 -9.64
N ALA A 212 -1.30 -2.82 -8.69
CA ALA A 212 -0.19 -2.94 -7.76
C ALA A 212 0.84 -4.00 -8.20
N ARG A 213 0.41 -4.96 -9.01
CA ARG A 213 1.21 -6.04 -9.59
C ARG A 213 0.73 -6.37 -10.99
N SER A 214 1.62 -6.97 -11.79
CA SER A 214 1.20 -7.69 -13.00
C SER A 214 2.16 -8.84 -13.28
N PHE A 215 1.65 -9.94 -13.79
CA PHE A 215 2.45 -11.15 -13.98
C PHE A 215 1.86 -12.10 -15.02
N ASP A 216 2.75 -12.89 -15.60
CA ASP A 216 2.43 -14.05 -16.41
C ASP A 216 2.31 -15.27 -15.48
N VAL A 217 1.19 -15.98 -15.56
CA VAL A 217 0.91 -17.19 -14.76
C VAL A 217 1.29 -18.49 -15.47
N ASN A 218 1.72 -18.38 -16.74
CA ASN A 218 2.05 -19.55 -17.55
C ASN A 218 3.39 -20.15 -17.11
N LYS A 219 3.44 -21.48 -17.09
CA LYS A 219 4.71 -22.18 -16.84
C LYS A 219 5.57 -22.17 -18.11
N PRO A 220 6.90 -22.10 -17.98
CA PRO A 220 7.80 -22.26 -19.13
C PRO A 220 7.47 -23.56 -19.90
N GLY A 221 7.39 -23.46 -21.24
CA GLY A 221 7.04 -24.57 -22.10
C GLY A 221 5.54 -24.82 -22.30
N THR A 222 4.66 -23.97 -21.76
CA THR A 222 3.22 -24.06 -22.05
C THR A 222 2.98 -23.80 -23.55
N PRO A 223 2.27 -24.68 -24.27
CA PRO A 223 1.92 -24.47 -25.69
C PRO A 223 1.11 -23.16 -25.87
N VAL A 224 1.33 -22.44 -26.95
CA VAL A 224 0.65 -21.16 -27.26
C VAL A 224 -0.88 -21.28 -27.19
N SER A 225 -1.44 -22.38 -27.65
CA SER A 225 -2.89 -22.64 -27.62
C SER A 225 -3.48 -22.86 -26.21
N LYS A 226 -2.63 -23.01 -25.18
CA LYS A 226 -3.02 -23.22 -23.78
C LYS A 226 -2.57 -22.09 -22.86
N LEU A 227 -2.02 -21.02 -23.44
CA LEU A 227 -1.61 -19.87 -22.64
C LEU A 227 -2.84 -19.20 -21.99
N ALA A 228 -2.76 -19.01 -20.70
CA ALA A 228 -3.65 -18.09 -20.01
C ALA A 228 -3.23 -16.65 -20.34
N GLY A 229 -4.18 -15.75 -20.45
CA GLY A 229 -3.89 -14.34 -20.63
C GLY A 229 -3.19 -13.71 -19.44
N GLY A 230 -2.68 -12.50 -19.64
CA GLY A 230 -1.97 -11.77 -18.59
C GLY A 230 -2.84 -11.46 -17.37
N VAL A 231 -2.23 -11.46 -16.18
CA VAL A 231 -2.92 -11.20 -14.90
C VAL A 231 -2.47 -9.88 -14.31
N ILE A 232 -3.43 -9.10 -13.80
CA ILE A 232 -3.20 -7.83 -13.11
C ILE A 232 -3.70 -7.95 -11.68
N GLY A 233 -2.81 -7.74 -10.72
CA GLY A 233 -3.13 -7.68 -9.30
C GLY A 233 -3.28 -6.24 -8.84
N GLY A 234 -4.34 -5.93 -8.08
CA GLY A 234 -4.53 -4.58 -7.58
C GLY A 234 -5.71 -4.43 -6.64
N SER A 235 -6.05 -3.21 -6.30
CA SER A 235 -7.17 -2.90 -5.42
C SER A 235 -8.21 -2.04 -6.14
N ILE A 236 -9.47 -2.46 -6.01
CA ILE A 236 -10.62 -1.68 -6.48
C ILE A 236 -10.90 -0.59 -5.45
N LEU A 237 -11.07 0.64 -5.90
CA LEU A 237 -11.35 1.81 -5.06
C LEU A 237 -12.83 2.13 -4.98
N GLN A 238 -13.54 1.92 -6.09
CA GLN A 238 -14.98 2.16 -6.22
C GLN A 238 -15.57 1.27 -7.32
N GLY A 239 -16.88 1.13 -7.30
CA GLY A 239 -17.62 0.33 -8.29
C GLY A 239 -17.39 -1.17 -8.12
N THR A 240 -17.79 -1.94 -9.12
CA THR A 240 -17.70 -3.41 -9.13
C THR A 240 -17.16 -3.87 -10.47
N LEU A 241 -16.23 -4.82 -10.47
CA LEU A 241 -15.75 -5.52 -11.67
C LEU A 241 -16.38 -6.91 -11.74
N ARG A 242 -16.78 -7.34 -12.93
CA ARG A 242 -17.37 -8.66 -13.21
C ARG A 242 -16.60 -9.40 -14.28
N VAL A 243 -16.64 -10.71 -14.20
CA VAL A 243 -16.15 -11.55 -15.31
C VAL A 243 -16.98 -11.24 -16.56
N GLY A 244 -16.29 -10.98 -17.67
CA GLY A 244 -16.86 -10.56 -18.95
C GLY A 244 -16.86 -9.04 -19.19
N ASP A 245 -16.57 -8.22 -18.19
CA ASP A 245 -16.46 -6.76 -18.37
C ASP A 245 -15.31 -6.40 -19.30
N GLU A 246 -15.56 -5.38 -20.16
CA GLU A 246 -14.51 -4.73 -20.94
C GLU A 246 -13.85 -3.65 -20.10
N ILE A 247 -12.52 -3.63 -20.10
CA ILE A 247 -11.71 -2.70 -19.34
C ILE A 247 -10.67 -2.00 -20.20
N GLU A 248 -10.35 -0.76 -19.80
CA GLU A 248 -9.27 0.05 -20.34
C GLU A 248 -8.18 0.20 -19.26
N ILE A 249 -6.92 0.12 -19.69
CA ILE A 249 -5.74 0.20 -18.82
C ILE A 249 -4.86 1.34 -19.30
N LEU A 250 -4.64 2.37 -18.44
CA LEU A 250 -3.82 3.53 -18.74
C LEU A 250 -2.63 3.66 -17.78
N PRO A 251 -1.43 4.06 -18.24
CA PRO A 251 -1.09 4.48 -19.59
C PRO A 251 -0.97 3.31 -20.60
N GLY A 252 -1.04 2.05 -20.13
CA GLY A 252 -1.03 0.86 -20.97
C GLY A 252 0.36 0.35 -21.34
N ALA A 253 0.52 -0.17 -22.57
CA ALA A 253 1.75 -0.80 -22.99
C ALA A 253 2.86 0.20 -23.32
N LEU A 254 4.08 -0.11 -22.86
CA LEU A 254 5.29 0.61 -23.23
C LEU A 254 5.81 0.10 -24.59
N HIS A 255 6.03 1.03 -25.49
CA HIS A 255 6.70 0.79 -26.77
C HIS A 255 8.01 1.56 -26.84
N VAL A 256 9.10 0.86 -27.12
CA VAL A 256 10.43 1.48 -27.30
C VAL A 256 10.81 1.42 -28.77
N LYS A 257 10.93 2.59 -29.41
CA LYS A 257 11.37 2.70 -30.80
C LYS A 257 12.46 3.76 -30.93
N LYS A 258 13.66 3.37 -31.36
CA LYS A 258 14.81 4.29 -31.51
C LYS A 258 15.03 5.14 -30.26
N GLU A 259 15.10 4.50 -29.09
CA GLU A 259 15.30 5.13 -27.77
C GLU A 259 14.16 6.04 -27.28
N LYS A 260 13.07 6.17 -28.05
CA LYS A 260 11.88 6.90 -27.64
C LYS A 260 10.87 5.96 -27.02
N GLU A 261 10.53 6.21 -25.77
CA GLU A 261 9.47 5.52 -25.04
C GLU A 261 8.11 6.17 -25.35
N THR A 262 7.14 5.35 -25.74
CA THR A 262 5.76 5.78 -25.96
C THR A 262 4.82 4.79 -25.27
N TYR A 263 3.65 5.25 -24.86
CA TYR A 263 2.65 4.42 -24.20
C TYR A 263 1.36 4.41 -25.04
N SER A 264 0.71 3.26 -25.11
CA SER A 264 -0.59 3.12 -25.74
C SER A 264 -1.59 2.46 -24.80
N PRO A 265 -2.84 2.97 -24.72
CA PRO A 265 -3.92 2.33 -23.97
C PRO A 265 -4.06 0.86 -24.34
N LEU A 266 -4.38 0.04 -23.35
CA LEU A 266 -4.75 -1.35 -23.54
C LEU A 266 -6.25 -1.53 -23.28
N HIS A 267 -6.91 -2.25 -24.18
CA HIS A 267 -8.30 -2.66 -24.04
C HIS A 267 -8.36 -4.18 -23.99
N THR A 268 -9.10 -4.71 -23.04
CA THR A 268 -9.21 -6.16 -22.85
C THR A 268 -10.49 -6.52 -22.12
N ARG A 269 -10.78 -7.82 -22.06
CA ARG A 269 -11.90 -8.37 -21.30
C ARG A 269 -11.41 -9.13 -20.08
N ILE A 270 -12.17 -9.04 -18.98
CA ILE A 270 -11.94 -9.83 -17.77
C ILE A 270 -12.40 -11.26 -18.00
N ILE A 271 -11.49 -12.23 -17.88
CA ILE A 271 -11.79 -13.66 -18.03
C ILE A 271 -11.90 -14.38 -16.71
N SER A 272 -11.27 -13.86 -15.65
CA SER A 272 -11.36 -14.40 -14.28
C SER A 272 -11.10 -13.33 -13.24
N LEU A 273 -11.66 -13.52 -12.05
CA LEU A 273 -11.41 -12.71 -10.86
C LEU A 273 -11.05 -13.63 -9.71
N ASN A 274 -10.00 -13.29 -8.96
CA ASN A 274 -9.52 -14.08 -7.84
C ASN A 274 -9.19 -13.20 -6.64
N ALA A 275 -9.59 -13.64 -5.43
CA ALA A 275 -9.19 -13.03 -4.18
C ALA A 275 -8.94 -14.09 -3.11
N GLY A 276 -7.86 -13.96 -2.35
CA GLY A 276 -7.53 -14.89 -1.26
C GLY A 276 -7.37 -16.36 -1.68
N GLY A 277 -7.14 -16.62 -2.98
CA GLY A 277 -7.06 -17.97 -3.55
C GLY A 277 -8.40 -18.56 -3.99
N GLU A 278 -9.48 -17.80 -3.93
CA GLU A 278 -10.81 -18.19 -4.38
C GLU A 278 -11.21 -17.45 -5.66
N GLU A 279 -11.90 -18.15 -6.57
CA GLU A 279 -12.45 -17.57 -7.79
C GLU A 279 -13.75 -16.82 -7.49
N LEU A 280 -13.91 -15.63 -8.10
CA LEU A 280 -15.03 -14.75 -7.91
C LEU A 280 -15.76 -14.52 -9.25
N LYS A 281 -17.09 -14.32 -9.20
CA LYS A 281 -17.88 -13.83 -10.35
C LYS A 281 -17.84 -12.31 -10.44
N GLU A 282 -17.76 -11.63 -9.29
CA GLU A 282 -17.66 -10.19 -9.17
C GLU A 282 -16.72 -9.83 -8.02
N ALA A 283 -16.04 -8.67 -8.12
CA ALA A 283 -15.13 -8.15 -7.13
C ALA A 283 -15.48 -6.70 -6.78
N HIS A 284 -15.35 -6.37 -5.48
CA HIS A 284 -15.70 -5.09 -4.89
C HIS A 284 -14.46 -4.37 -4.34
N PRO A 285 -14.57 -3.09 -3.91
CA PRO A 285 -13.51 -2.41 -3.21
C PRO A 285 -13.11 -3.09 -1.91
N GLY A 286 -11.80 -3.12 -1.66
CA GLY A 286 -11.17 -3.78 -0.51
C GLY A 286 -10.41 -5.05 -0.92
N GLY A 287 -9.32 -5.33 -0.21
CA GLY A 287 -8.41 -6.42 -0.53
C GLY A 287 -7.62 -6.22 -1.81
N LEU A 288 -6.84 -7.23 -2.15
CA LEU A 288 -6.21 -7.35 -3.46
C LEU A 288 -6.93 -8.38 -4.30
N ILE A 289 -7.14 -7.99 -5.56
CA ILE A 289 -7.84 -8.78 -6.55
C ILE A 289 -6.87 -9.13 -7.67
N GLY A 290 -6.84 -10.39 -8.08
CA GLY A 290 -6.22 -10.83 -9.32
C GLY A 290 -7.25 -10.80 -10.45
N VAL A 291 -6.98 -10.01 -11.49
CA VAL A 291 -7.81 -9.88 -12.69
C VAL A 291 -7.11 -10.60 -13.83
N GLY A 292 -7.62 -11.75 -14.23
CA GLY A 292 -7.19 -12.45 -15.44
C GLY A 292 -7.83 -11.81 -16.67
N THR A 293 -7.04 -11.59 -17.71
CA THR A 293 -7.44 -10.85 -18.92
C THR A 293 -7.16 -11.63 -20.20
N GLU A 294 -7.65 -11.16 -21.34
CA GLU A 294 -7.29 -11.67 -22.66
C GLU A 294 -5.98 -11.09 -23.21
N LEU A 295 -5.25 -10.28 -22.42
CA LEU A 295 -3.97 -9.70 -22.86
C LEU A 295 -2.92 -10.78 -23.14
N ASP A 296 -2.05 -10.51 -24.10
CA ASP A 296 -0.81 -11.28 -24.25
C ASP A 296 -0.05 -11.28 -22.90
N PRO A 297 0.30 -12.45 -22.35
CA PRO A 297 1.03 -12.55 -21.08
C PRO A 297 2.33 -11.72 -21.05
N ALA A 298 2.97 -11.51 -22.19
CA ALA A 298 4.17 -10.68 -22.30
C ALA A 298 3.94 -9.23 -21.85
N LEU A 299 2.71 -8.70 -22.01
CA LEU A 299 2.36 -7.34 -21.58
C LEU A 299 2.25 -7.18 -20.06
N THR A 300 2.07 -8.28 -19.34
CA THR A 300 1.93 -8.29 -17.87
C THR A 300 3.15 -8.83 -17.14
N HIS A 301 4.13 -9.36 -17.90
CA HIS A 301 5.34 -9.94 -17.35
C HIS A 301 6.16 -8.93 -16.53
N ALA A 302 6.77 -9.40 -15.45
CA ALA A 302 7.71 -8.63 -14.61
C ALA A 302 7.16 -7.28 -14.10
N ASP A 303 5.89 -7.23 -13.71
CA ASP A 303 5.22 -6.03 -13.18
C ASP A 303 5.12 -4.85 -14.20
N ALA A 304 5.11 -5.13 -15.53
CA ALA A 304 5.10 -4.11 -16.60
C ALA A 304 3.90 -3.13 -16.50
N LEU A 305 2.76 -3.56 -15.97
CA LEU A 305 1.56 -2.74 -15.82
C LEU A 305 1.40 -2.12 -14.42
N VAL A 306 2.39 -2.25 -13.53
CA VAL A 306 2.34 -1.60 -12.21
C VAL A 306 2.23 -0.08 -12.35
N GLY A 307 1.34 0.50 -11.55
CA GLY A 307 1.02 1.92 -11.60
C GLY A 307 0.02 2.30 -12.69
N SER A 308 -0.54 1.33 -13.40
CA SER A 308 -1.64 1.58 -14.31
C SER A 308 -2.96 1.75 -13.56
N VAL A 309 -3.87 2.49 -14.18
CA VAL A 309 -5.25 2.66 -13.74
C VAL A 309 -6.15 1.85 -14.66
N ILE A 310 -7.10 1.15 -14.08
CA ILE A 310 -8.02 0.25 -14.78
C ILE A 310 -9.44 0.71 -14.51
N ALA A 311 -10.23 0.87 -15.56
CA ALA A 311 -11.62 1.26 -15.48
C ALA A 311 -12.41 0.78 -16.72
N LYS A 312 -13.68 1.12 -16.78
CA LYS A 312 -14.50 0.96 -17.97
C LYS A 312 -13.96 1.85 -19.10
N PRO A 313 -13.93 1.38 -20.36
CA PRO A 313 -13.41 2.15 -21.48
C PRO A 313 -14.01 3.55 -21.58
N GLY A 314 -13.14 4.56 -21.79
CA GLY A 314 -13.53 5.96 -21.98
C GLY A 314 -13.92 6.71 -20.69
N THR A 315 -13.75 6.11 -19.49
CA THR A 315 -14.07 6.78 -18.21
C THR A 315 -12.84 7.35 -17.51
N LEU A 316 -11.64 6.96 -17.93
CA LEU A 316 -10.39 7.43 -17.34
C LEU A 316 -10.00 8.82 -17.83
N PRO A 317 -9.29 9.62 -16.98
CA PRO A 317 -8.67 10.85 -17.42
C PRO A 317 -7.64 10.60 -18.53
N PRO A 318 -7.38 11.59 -19.40
CA PRO A 318 -6.41 11.45 -20.46
C PRO A 318 -4.98 11.20 -19.92
N ILE A 319 -4.18 10.51 -20.71
CA ILE A 319 -2.76 10.33 -20.44
C ILE A 319 -2.03 11.66 -20.66
N ARG A 320 -1.24 12.09 -19.67
CA ARG A 320 -0.45 13.33 -19.72
C ARG A 320 1.03 13.03 -19.54
N GLY A 321 1.86 13.46 -20.47
CA GLY A 321 3.33 13.46 -20.37
C GLY A 321 3.90 14.73 -19.75
N GLU A 322 3.09 15.77 -19.69
CA GLU A 322 3.44 17.06 -19.10
C GLU A 322 2.37 17.44 -18.05
N LEU A 323 2.80 18.01 -16.93
CA LEU A 323 1.90 18.45 -15.86
C LEU A 323 2.26 19.85 -15.40
N THR A 324 1.22 20.64 -15.13
CA THR A 324 1.34 21.84 -14.31
C THR A 324 0.78 21.51 -12.93
N VAL A 325 1.57 21.72 -11.88
CA VAL A 325 1.19 21.39 -10.51
C VAL A 325 1.48 22.53 -9.55
N GLU A 326 0.75 22.57 -8.45
CA GLU A 326 1.03 23.46 -7.32
C GLU A 326 1.58 22.62 -6.16
N ALA A 327 2.87 22.80 -5.86
CA ALA A 327 3.58 22.07 -4.83
C ALA A 327 3.31 22.65 -3.43
N GLN A 328 3.06 21.78 -2.46
CA GLN A 328 2.81 22.13 -1.06
C GLN A 328 3.77 21.33 -0.17
N PRO A 329 4.73 21.99 0.50
CA PRO A 329 5.65 21.31 1.39
C PRO A 329 4.91 20.79 2.64
N LEU A 330 5.37 19.66 3.19
CA LEU A 330 4.91 19.19 4.50
C LEU A 330 5.41 20.14 5.61
N ALA A 331 4.59 20.29 6.64
CA ALA A 331 4.93 21.08 7.82
C ALA A 331 6.14 20.49 8.58
N ARG A 332 6.24 19.16 8.61
CA ARG A 332 7.39 18.43 9.17
C ARG A 332 8.29 17.99 8.03
N ARG A 333 9.58 18.28 8.15
CA ARG A 333 10.62 17.86 7.19
C ARG A 333 11.83 17.37 7.98
N LEU A 334 12.47 16.31 7.51
CA LEU A 334 13.66 15.77 8.15
C LEU A 334 14.89 16.64 7.94
N GLU A 335 14.93 17.39 6.84
CA GLU A 335 16.03 18.31 6.50
C GLU A 335 15.51 19.64 5.99
N LYS A 336 16.39 20.66 5.99
CA LYS A 336 16.15 21.95 5.34
C LYS A 336 16.16 21.78 3.82
N VAL A 337 15.11 21.20 3.27
CA VAL A 337 14.87 21.19 1.83
C VAL A 337 14.56 22.64 1.43
N THR A 338 15.37 23.22 0.55
CA THR A 338 15.11 24.57 0.02
C THR A 338 13.73 24.63 -0.62
N GLU A 339 13.05 25.75 -0.53
CA GLU A 339 11.72 25.93 -1.18
C GLU A 339 11.85 26.17 -2.68
N ASP A 340 13.03 26.57 -3.15
CA ASP A 340 13.29 26.81 -4.57
C ASP A 340 13.60 25.51 -5.30
N PHE A 341 12.98 25.34 -6.46
CA PHE A 341 13.23 24.23 -7.36
C PHE A 341 14.25 24.61 -8.43
N GLY A 342 15.18 23.71 -8.74
CA GLY A 342 16.17 23.93 -9.80
C GLY A 342 15.59 23.61 -11.19
N ALA A 343 16.13 24.26 -12.23
CA ALA A 343 15.85 23.87 -13.61
C ALA A 343 16.37 22.44 -13.87
N ASN A 344 15.58 21.62 -14.54
CA ASN A 344 15.82 20.21 -14.78
C ASN A 344 15.98 19.35 -13.51
N GLU A 345 15.56 19.85 -12.35
CA GLU A 345 15.56 19.06 -11.11
C GLU A 345 14.65 17.83 -11.26
N PRO A 346 15.15 16.62 -11.00
CA PRO A 346 14.31 15.43 -10.99
C PRO A 346 13.50 15.36 -9.70
N LEU A 347 12.20 15.15 -9.82
CA LEU A 347 11.27 14.88 -8.72
C LEU A 347 10.69 13.49 -8.90
N VAL A 348 10.59 12.69 -7.82
CA VAL A 348 9.78 11.47 -7.86
C VAL A 348 8.36 11.84 -7.47
N LEU A 349 7.41 11.46 -8.32
CA LEU A 349 5.99 11.73 -8.18
C LEU A 349 5.24 10.42 -7.97
N GLY A 350 4.34 10.40 -6.98
CA GLY A 350 3.49 9.25 -6.69
C GLY A 350 2.01 9.62 -6.74
N ILE A 351 1.22 8.85 -7.49
CA ILE A 351 -0.25 8.93 -7.50
C ILE A 351 -0.85 7.55 -7.73
N GLY A 352 -1.85 7.19 -6.96
CA GLY A 352 -2.32 5.81 -7.01
C GLY A 352 -1.15 4.88 -6.71
N THR A 353 -1.06 3.79 -7.43
CA THR A 353 0.11 2.88 -7.39
C THR A 353 1.22 3.29 -8.36
N ALA A 354 1.03 4.39 -9.11
CA ALA A 354 2.01 4.87 -10.07
C ALA A 354 3.11 5.68 -9.39
N THR A 355 4.35 5.45 -9.82
CA THR A 355 5.49 6.30 -9.55
C THR A 355 6.17 6.69 -10.86
N THR A 356 6.53 7.97 -11.00
CA THR A 356 7.26 8.47 -12.17
C THR A 356 8.28 9.52 -11.75
N VAL A 357 9.24 9.79 -12.61
CA VAL A 357 10.15 10.92 -12.47
C VAL A 357 9.64 12.05 -13.34
N GLY A 358 9.44 13.21 -12.73
CA GLY A 358 9.15 14.46 -13.43
C GLY A 358 10.36 15.38 -13.38
N PHE A 359 10.72 16.00 -14.50
CA PHE A 359 11.78 16.99 -14.58
C PHE A 359 11.16 18.39 -14.59
N VAL A 360 11.64 19.28 -13.74
CA VAL A 360 11.15 20.65 -13.65
C VAL A 360 11.58 21.42 -14.91
N THR A 361 10.64 21.77 -15.77
CA THR A 361 10.89 22.55 -16.99
C THR A 361 10.77 24.05 -16.71
N SER A 362 9.86 24.44 -15.82
CA SER A 362 9.63 25.81 -15.40
C SER A 362 9.09 25.83 -13.96
N HIS A 363 9.40 26.88 -13.22
CA HIS A 363 8.81 27.09 -11.90
C HIS A 363 8.58 28.59 -11.62
N LYS A 364 7.50 28.86 -10.89
CA LYS A 364 7.20 30.18 -10.35
C LYS A 364 6.61 30.03 -8.96
N LYS A 365 7.42 30.31 -7.94
CA LYS A 365 7.08 30.01 -6.54
C LYS A 365 6.78 28.50 -6.40
N ASN A 366 5.59 28.13 -5.92
CA ASN A 366 5.13 26.76 -5.74
C ASN A 366 4.48 26.13 -6.98
N LYS A 367 4.31 26.88 -8.07
CA LYS A 367 3.78 26.35 -9.34
C LYS A 367 4.91 25.79 -10.19
N LEU A 368 4.80 24.54 -10.58
CA LEU A 368 5.81 23.81 -11.36
C LEU A 368 5.21 23.30 -12.65
N GLU A 369 5.99 23.38 -13.73
CA GLU A 369 5.76 22.66 -14.97
C GLU A 369 6.73 21.47 -15.02
N LEU A 370 6.21 20.29 -15.28
CA LEU A 370 6.94 19.03 -15.18
C LEU A 370 6.83 18.24 -16.47
N LEU A 371 7.96 17.76 -16.99
CA LEU A 371 8.01 16.76 -18.05
C LEU A 371 8.17 15.37 -17.39
N LEU A 372 7.24 14.47 -17.65
CA LEU A 372 7.22 13.14 -17.04
C LEU A 372 7.98 12.11 -17.87
N LYS A 373 8.80 11.30 -17.20
CA LYS A 373 9.44 10.14 -17.83
C LYS A 373 8.41 9.06 -18.21
N LYS A 374 7.51 8.69 -17.30
CA LYS A 374 6.35 7.83 -17.55
C LYS A 374 5.11 8.70 -17.44
N PRO A 375 4.27 8.76 -18.49
CA PRO A 375 3.05 9.56 -18.44
C PRO A 375 2.05 8.98 -17.45
N LEU A 376 1.15 9.84 -16.96
CA LEU A 376 0.13 9.51 -15.97
C LEU A 376 -1.28 9.81 -16.52
N SER A 377 -2.24 8.97 -16.14
CA SER A 377 -3.67 9.27 -16.33
C SER A 377 -4.15 10.06 -15.13
N VAL A 378 -4.27 11.38 -15.29
CA VAL A 378 -4.59 12.32 -14.20
C VAL A 378 -5.48 13.46 -14.69
N LYS A 379 -6.27 14.03 -13.78
CA LYS A 379 -7.14 15.18 -14.00
C LYS A 379 -6.79 16.34 -13.07
N ALA A 380 -7.28 17.52 -13.41
CA ALA A 380 -7.17 18.69 -12.54
C ALA A 380 -7.78 18.40 -11.16
N GLY A 381 -7.08 18.82 -10.11
CA GLY A 381 -7.46 18.55 -8.72
C GLY A 381 -6.85 17.29 -8.10
N ASP A 382 -6.30 16.37 -8.89
CA ASP A 382 -5.58 15.21 -8.36
C ASP A 382 -4.35 15.65 -7.56
N VAL A 383 -4.02 14.90 -6.51
CA VAL A 383 -2.91 15.20 -5.61
C VAL A 383 -1.84 14.13 -5.74
N LEU A 384 -0.64 14.58 -6.05
CA LEU A 384 0.57 13.76 -6.17
C LEU A 384 1.40 13.88 -4.88
N ALA A 385 2.00 12.81 -4.42
CA ALA A 385 3.11 12.91 -3.49
C ALA A 385 4.39 13.30 -4.24
N VAL A 386 5.21 14.16 -3.64
CA VAL A 386 6.44 14.70 -4.24
C VAL A 386 7.63 14.37 -3.37
N MET A 387 8.62 13.71 -3.96
CA MET A 387 9.91 13.48 -3.33
C MET A 387 11.01 14.28 -4.05
N ARG A 388 11.91 14.85 -3.27
CA ARG A 388 13.11 15.55 -3.76
C ARG A 388 14.37 14.81 -3.34
N ARG A 389 15.41 15.00 -4.12
CA ARG A 389 16.72 14.40 -3.84
C ARG A 389 17.59 15.40 -3.09
N THR A 390 18.02 15.04 -1.88
CA THR A 390 18.96 15.80 -1.07
C THR A 390 20.10 14.88 -0.63
N GLN A 391 21.35 15.30 -0.76
CA GLN A 391 22.54 14.49 -0.38
C GLN A 391 22.52 13.04 -0.90
N ASN A 392 22.11 12.86 -2.16
CA ASN A 392 21.97 11.54 -2.81
C ASN A 392 20.84 10.63 -2.27
N ARG A 393 19.93 11.14 -1.43
CA ARG A 393 18.78 10.42 -0.91
C ARG A 393 17.47 11.08 -1.33
N TRP A 394 16.42 10.27 -1.51
CA TRP A 394 15.09 10.76 -1.79
C TRP A 394 14.34 10.98 -0.49
N HIS A 395 13.81 12.19 -0.28
CA HIS A 395 13.02 12.58 0.89
C HIS A 395 11.65 13.07 0.45
N LEU A 396 10.63 12.77 1.23
CA LEU A 396 9.30 13.30 1.00
C LEU A 396 9.31 14.81 1.24
N TYR A 397 9.08 15.57 0.15
CA TYR A 397 8.94 17.03 0.20
C TYR A 397 7.55 17.45 0.65
N GLY A 398 6.52 16.81 0.10
CA GLY A 398 5.15 17.18 0.33
C GLY A 398 4.21 16.60 -0.73
N THR A 399 3.22 17.40 -1.08
CA THR A 399 2.25 17.06 -2.11
C THR A 399 2.25 18.09 -3.22
N ALA A 400 1.70 17.75 -4.40
CA ALA A 400 1.45 18.67 -5.48
C ALA A 400 0.07 18.42 -6.07
N LYS A 401 -0.71 19.49 -6.23
CA LYS A 401 -2.04 19.45 -6.83
C LYS A 401 -1.93 19.72 -8.33
N VAL A 402 -2.51 18.86 -9.15
CA VAL A 402 -2.62 19.04 -10.61
C VAL A 402 -3.55 20.22 -10.91
N LEU A 403 -3.10 21.14 -11.78
CA LEU A 403 -3.86 22.34 -12.18
C LEU A 403 -4.60 22.15 -13.49
#